data_f2f476fe7704b1bdc7323ab30e08bffa
#
_entry.id   f2f476fe7704b1bdc7323ab30e08bffa
#
_cell.length_a   1.000
_cell.length_b   1.000
_cell.length_c   1.000
_cell.angle_alpha   90.00
_cell.angle_beta   90.00
_cell.angle_gamma   90.00
#
_symmetry.space_group_name_H-M   'P 1'
#
loop_
_entity.id
_entity.type
_entity.pdbx_description
1 polymer ?
#
loop_
_entity_poly.entity_id
_entity_poly.type
_entity_poly.pdbx_seq_one_letter_code
_entity_poly.pdbx_strand_id
1 'polypeptide(L)'
;MKQERALLIEGRKYTLLISDEPQALLEAKASGRAVLGCMSSGKTDEKATDSWDLKGIPYVIPSIEYATDELTELILRRYLGLPWLIDETERLVIREFIKEDAKNIPEEEYGKEEEIFRDPDKLEAYIKNQYGFYEYGTWAVLKKAEKNAVKKDNAVKKDNTVLIGMAGVGN
;
A
#
# COMPACT_ATOMS: atom_id res chain seq x y z
N MET A 1 -22.17 0.82 -13.77
CA MET A 1 -21.04 1.52 -14.40
C MET A 1 -19.79 0.62 -14.32
N LYS A 2 -19.01 0.51 -15.38
CA LYS A 2 -17.77 -0.27 -15.38
C LYS A 2 -16.67 0.53 -16.04
N GLN A 3 -15.56 0.77 -15.35
CA GLN A 3 -14.40 1.53 -15.83
C GLN A 3 -13.11 0.83 -15.45
N GLU A 4 -12.09 0.95 -16.27
CA GLU A 4 -10.73 0.51 -15.95
C GLU A 4 -9.79 1.70 -15.87
N ARG A 5 -8.97 1.75 -14.83
CA ARG A 5 -7.84 2.68 -14.73
C ARG A 5 -6.54 1.91 -14.79
N ALA A 6 -5.56 2.50 -15.45
CA ALA A 6 -4.25 1.90 -15.60
C ALA A 6 -3.18 2.86 -15.15
N LEU A 7 -2.26 2.38 -14.30
CA LEU A 7 -1.08 3.12 -13.85
C LEU A 7 0.19 2.31 -14.07
N LEU A 8 1.31 3.04 -14.16
CA LEU A 8 2.65 2.46 -14.18
C LEU A 8 3.17 2.41 -12.75
N ILE A 9 3.41 1.20 -12.24
CA ILE A 9 4.04 0.99 -10.94
C ILE A 9 5.35 0.25 -11.18
N GLU A 10 6.45 0.83 -10.75
CA GLU A 10 7.81 0.29 -10.97
C GLU A 10 8.10 -0.08 -12.45
N GLY A 11 7.61 0.75 -13.37
CA GLY A 11 7.80 0.57 -14.81
C GLY A 11 6.92 -0.50 -15.47
N ARG A 12 5.98 -1.10 -14.73
CA ARG A 12 5.00 -2.06 -15.25
C ARG A 12 3.60 -1.47 -15.20
N LYS A 13 2.80 -1.75 -16.22
CA LYS A 13 1.40 -1.31 -16.31
C LYS A 13 0.49 -2.28 -15.57
N TYR A 14 -0.27 -1.73 -14.61
CA TYR A 14 -1.31 -2.46 -13.89
C TYR A 14 -2.67 -1.79 -14.08
N THR A 15 -3.74 -2.54 -13.93
CA THR A 15 -5.11 -2.07 -14.11
C THR A 15 -5.94 -2.32 -12.87
N LEU A 16 -6.77 -1.33 -12.52
CA LEU A 16 -7.79 -1.38 -11.49
C LEU A 16 -9.16 -1.37 -12.14
N LEU A 17 -10.00 -2.35 -11.82
CA LEU A 17 -11.41 -2.35 -12.22
C LEU A 17 -12.23 -1.54 -11.22
N ILE A 18 -12.96 -0.55 -11.70
CA ILE A 18 -13.90 0.25 -10.90
C ILE A 18 -15.32 -0.07 -11.38
N SER A 19 -16.21 -0.46 -10.48
CA SER A 19 -17.60 -0.78 -10.84
C SER A 19 -18.56 -0.54 -9.67
N ASP A 20 -19.85 -0.33 -10.01
CA ASP A 20 -20.99 -0.33 -9.09
C ASP A 20 -21.74 -1.67 -9.12
N GLU A 21 -21.23 -2.66 -9.85
CA GLU A 21 -21.81 -3.99 -9.99
C GLU A 21 -21.05 -4.98 -9.08
N PRO A 22 -21.63 -5.43 -7.95
CA PRO A 22 -20.97 -6.33 -7.02
C PRO A 22 -20.46 -7.62 -7.65
N GLN A 23 -21.28 -8.22 -8.53
CA GLN A 23 -20.92 -9.48 -9.18
C GLN A 23 -19.67 -9.33 -10.07
N ALA A 24 -19.60 -8.27 -10.87
CA ALA A 24 -18.45 -7.99 -11.74
C ALA A 24 -17.15 -7.76 -10.94
N LEU A 25 -17.25 -7.09 -9.78
CA LEU A 25 -16.12 -6.87 -8.88
C LEU A 25 -15.65 -8.18 -8.22
N LEU A 26 -16.58 -9.03 -7.75
CA LEU A 26 -16.24 -10.31 -7.14
C LEU A 26 -15.59 -11.27 -8.14
N GLU A 27 -16.11 -11.35 -9.36
CA GLU A 27 -15.53 -12.15 -10.44
C GLU A 27 -14.11 -11.65 -10.81
N ALA A 28 -13.93 -10.34 -10.94
CA ALA A 28 -12.63 -9.76 -11.22
C ALA A 28 -11.63 -10.04 -10.07
N LYS A 29 -12.06 -9.88 -8.82
CA LYS A 29 -11.26 -10.21 -7.64
C LYS A 29 -10.88 -11.70 -7.61
N ALA A 30 -11.83 -12.58 -7.87
CA ALA A 30 -11.59 -14.03 -7.91
C ALA A 30 -10.62 -14.43 -9.04
N SER A 31 -10.60 -13.69 -10.15
CA SER A 31 -9.63 -13.86 -11.24
C SER A 31 -8.27 -13.20 -10.96
N GLY A 32 -8.04 -12.69 -9.75
CA GLY A 32 -6.79 -12.06 -9.36
C GLY A 32 -6.61 -10.67 -9.95
N ARG A 33 -7.65 -9.84 -10.01
CA ARG A 33 -7.59 -8.44 -10.45
C ARG A 33 -7.81 -7.49 -9.28
N ALA A 34 -7.13 -6.36 -9.30
CA ALA A 34 -7.41 -5.27 -8.38
C ALA A 34 -8.77 -4.65 -8.67
N VAL A 35 -9.55 -4.38 -7.63
CA VAL A 35 -10.93 -3.90 -7.73
C VAL A 35 -11.20 -2.73 -6.79
N LEU A 36 -12.08 -1.82 -7.22
CA LEU A 36 -12.59 -0.69 -6.45
C LEU A 36 -14.10 -0.59 -6.66
N GLY A 37 -14.86 -0.71 -5.58
CA GLY A 37 -16.29 -0.49 -5.60
C GLY A 37 -16.60 1.00 -5.70
N CYS A 38 -17.59 1.36 -6.52
CA CYS A 38 -18.12 2.72 -6.61
C CYS A 38 -19.61 2.70 -6.30
N MET A 39 -20.02 3.53 -5.34
CA MET A 39 -21.44 3.66 -5.02
C MET A 39 -22.13 4.44 -6.15
N SER A 40 -23.16 3.86 -6.73
CA SER A 40 -23.88 4.50 -7.85
C SER A 40 -24.58 5.77 -7.36
N SER A 41 -24.12 6.93 -7.82
CA SER A 41 -24.78 8.21 -7.57
C SER A 41 -26.09 8.25 -8.37
N GLY A 42 -27.22 7.94 -7.77
CA GLY A 42 -28.49 8.22 -8.45
C GLY A 42 -29.69 7.33 -8.19
N LYS A 43 -29.62 6.35 -7.32
CA LYS A 43 -30.81 5.62 -6.88
C LYS A 43 -31.17 5.98 -5.45
N THR A 44 -31.81 7.12 -5.29
CA THR A 44 -32.56 7.53 -4.06
C THR A 44 -33.88 6.78 -3.94
N ASP A 45 -34.03 5.62 -4.54
CA ASP A 45 -35.20 4.79 -4.34
C ASP A 45 -35.10 4.16 -2.95
N GLU A 46 -36.07 4.49 -2.08
CA GLU A 46 -36.22 3.96 -0.71
C GLU A 46 -36.31 2.41 -0.64
N LYS A 47 -36.29 1.74 -1.80
CA LYS A 47 -36.22 0.27 -1.94
C LYS A 47 -34.82 -0.29 -2.27
N ALA A 48 -33.81 0.56 -2.32
CA ALA A 48 -32.44 0.14 -2.68
C ALA A 48 -31.63 -0.33 -1.46
N THR A 49 -32.23 -1.06 -0.54
CA THR A 49 -31.50 -1.72 0.57
C THR A 49 -30.56 -2.82 0.09
N ASP A 50 -30.71 -3.30 -1.16
CA ASP A 50 -29.88 -4.37 -1.74
C ASP A 50 -28.69 -3.86 -2.56
N SER A 51 -28.60 -2.55 -2.87
CA SER A 51 -27.53 -2.00 -3.74
C SER A 51 -26.21 -1.72 -3.00
N TRP A 52 -26.16 -1.92 -1.69
CA TRP A 52 -25.00 -1.63 -0.84
C TRP A 52 -24.14 -2.88 -0.55
N ASP A 53 -24.49 -4.02 -1.12
CA ASP A 53 -23.78 -5.27 -0.84
C ASP A 53 -22.49 -5.40 -1.65
N LEU A 54 -21.60 -4.40 -1.47
CA LEU A 54 -20.18 -4.50 -1.88
C LEU A 54 -19.37 -5.33 -0.88
N LYS A 55 -20.04 -6.24 -0.18
CA LYS A 55 -19.47 -7.13 0.80
C LYS A 55 -18.33 -7.97 0.18
N GLY A 56 -17.17 -7.92 0.78
CA GLY A 56 -15.99 -8.61 0.26
C GLY A 56 -15.16 -7.79 -0.73
N ILE A 57 -15.58 -6.56 -1.08
CA ILE A 57 -14.78 -5.60 -1.82
C ILE A 57 -13.99 -4.75 -0.80
N PRO A 58 -12.64 -4.73 -0.86
CA PRO A 58 -11.82 -4.11 0.17
C PRO A 58 -11.92 -2.59 0.19
N TYR A 59 -12.12 -1.97 -0.96
CA TYR A 59 -12.16 -0.51 -1.10
C TYR A 59 -13.42 -0.08 -1.84
N VAL A 60 -14.10 0.94 -1.29
CA VAL A 60 -15.33 1.48 -1.86
C VAL A 60 -15.29 3.00 -1.79
N ILE A 61 -15.66 3.66 -2.89
CA ILE A 61 -15.78 5.12 -2.98
C ILE A 61 -17.21 5.55 -3.22
N PRO A 62 -17.61 6.75 -2.74
CA PRO A 62 -18.96 7.28 -2.94
C PRO A 62 -19.31 7.52 -4.41
N SER A 63 -18.35 8.04 -5.18
CA SER A 63 -18.53 8.32 -6.61
C SER A 63 -17.20 8.27 -7.36
N ILE A 64 -17.27 8.21 -8.69
CA ILE A 64 -16.10 7.98 -9.55
C ILE A 64 -15.04 9.09 -9.47
N GLU A 65 -15.43 10.31 -9.12
CA GLU A 65 -14.51 11.45 -8.96
C GLU A 65 -13.50 11.25 -7.81
N TYR A 66 -13.83 10.39 -6.83
CA TYR A 66 -12.90 10.02 -5.76
C TYR A 66 -11.85 8.99 -6.19
N ALA A 67 -11.98 8.41 -7.38
CA ALA A 67 -10.95 7.50 -7.92
C ALA A 67 -9.77 8.31 -8.48
N THR A 68 -9.02 8.99 -7.61
CA THR A 68 -7.81 9.73 -8.00
C THR A 68 -6.68 8.78 -8.41
N ASP A 69 -5.63 9.32 -9.03
CA ASP A 69 -4.46 8.51 -9.38
C ASP A 69 -3.71 8.05 -8.13
N GLU A 70 -3.65 8.89 -7.08
CA GLU A 70 -3.06 8.53 -5.79
C GLU A 70 -3.80 7.35 -5.15
N LEU A 71 -5.14 7.40 -5.06
CA LEU A 71 -5.92 6.29 -4.53
C LEU A 71 -5.77 5.03 -5.38
N THR A 72 -5.77 5.18 -6.70
CA THR A 72 -5.56 4.06 -7.63
C THR A 72 -4.18 3.41 -7.41
N GLU A 73 -3.13 4.22 -7.22
CA GLU A 73 -1.78 3.73 -6.93
C GLU A 73 -1.73 2.98 -5.59
N LEU A 74 -2.30 3.55 -4.52
CA LEU A 74 -2.33 2.92 -3.20
C LEU A 74 -3.02 1.55 -3.25
N ILE A 75 -4.19 1.45 -3.89
CA ILE A 75 -4.92 0.19 -4.05
C ILE A 75 -4.11 -0.83 -4.85
N LEU A 76 -3.50 -0.41 -5.95
CA LEU A 76 -2.66 -1.29 -6.76
C LEU A 76 -1.41 -1.77 -6.00
N ARG A 77 -0.74 -0.88 -5.25
CA ARG A 77 0.40 -1.26 -4.40
C ARG A 77 -0.01 -2.27 -3.34
N ARG A 78 -1.14 -2.06 -2.66
CA ARG A 78 -1.66 -3.01 -1.67
C ARG A 78 -1.97 -4.37 -2.29
N TYR A 79 -2.59 -4.37 -3.46
CA TYR A 79 -2.87 -5.58 -4.22
C TYR A 79 -1.60 -6.33 -4.64
N LEU A 80 -0.54 -5.62 -5.00
CA LEU A 80 0.76 -6.17 -5.40
C LEU A 80 1.65 -6.56 -4.21
N GLY A 81 1.24 -6.27 -2.97
CA GLY A 81 2.07 -6.45 -1.77
C GLY A 81 3.26 -5.50 -1.72
N LEU A 82 3.18 -4.37 -2.40
CA LEU A 82 4.20 -3.32 -2.39
C LEU A 82 3.95 -2.34 -1.24
N PRO A 83 5.00 -1.80 -0.61
CA PRO A 83 4.85 -0.83 0.46
C PRO A 83 4.26 0.48 -0.05
N TRP A 84 3.44 1.12 0.80
CA TRP A 84 2.98 2.47 0.55
C TRP A 84 4.09 3.46 0.86
N LEU A 85 4.24 4.46 -0.01
CA LEU A 85 4.98 5.67 0.30
C LEU A 85 4.08 6.57 1.16
N ILE A 86 4.53 6.87 2.37
CA ILE A 86 3.77 7.71 3.32
C ILE A 86 4.12 9.18 3.10
N ASP A 87 5.41 9.48 3.04
CA ASP A 87 5.91 10.82 2.77
C ASP A 87 7.33 10.79 2.21
N GLU A 88 7.70 11.83 1.50
CA GLU A 88 9.04 11.99 0.94
C GLU A 88 9.49 13.44 1.03
N THR A 89 10.69 13.63 1.58
CA THR A 89 11.36 14.93 1.65
C THR A 89 12.63 14.93 0.79
N GLU A 90 13.34 16.05 0.76
CA GLU A 90 14.61 16.12 0.07
C GLU A 90 15.62 15.07 0.57
N ARG A 91 15.62 14.76 1.87
CA ARG A 91 16.61 13.90 2.54
C ARG A 91 16.06 12.56 3.01
N LEU A 92 14.75 12.43 3.18
CA LEU A 92 14.13 11.26 3.79
C LEU A 92 13.05 10.67 2.89
N VAL A 93 12.84 9.37 3.06
CA VAL A 93 11.68 8.63 2.56
C VAL A 93 11.04 7.94 3.76
N ILE A 94 9.74 8.12 3.94
CA ILE A 94 8.93 7.41 4.93
C ILE A 94 8.00 6.48 4.19
N ARG A 95 8.10 5.18 4.45
CA ARG A 95 7.28 4.17 3.80
C ARG A 95 6.93 3.03 4.76
N GLU A 96 5.98 2.23 4.39
CA GLU A 96 5.74 0.96 5.07
C GLU A 96 6.99 0.09 5.04
N PHE A 97 7.15 -0.74 6.08
CA PHE A 97 8.23 -1.72 6.12
C PHE A 97 8.08 -2.77 5.02
N ILE A 98 9.20 -3.31 4.59
CA ILE A 98 9.30 -4.53 3.81
C ILE A 98 10.09 -5.58 4.62
N LYS A 99 9.92 -6.86 4.30
CA LYS A 99 10.55 -7.97 5.03
C LYS A 99 12.09 -7.82 5.12
N GLU A 100 12.70 -7.30 4.08
CA GLU A 100 14.14 -7.10 3.99
C GLU A 100 14.69 -6.06 4.97
N ASP A 101 13.85 -5.15 5.44
CA ASP A 101 14.26 -4.11 6.41
C ASP A 101 14.69 -4.70 7.75
N ALA A 102 14.17 -5.86 8.14
CA ALA A 102 14.50 -6.52 9.39
C ALA A 102 16.01 -6.68 9.61
N LYS A 103 16.77 -6.88 8.53
CA LYS A 103 18.21 -7.06 8.57
C LYS A 103 18.99 -5.76 8.87
N ASN A 104 18.34 -4.62 8.72
CA ASN A 104 18.95 -3.30 8.81
C ASN A 104 18.59 -2.57 10.11
N ILE A 105 17.80 -3.20 10.98
CA ILE A 105 17.39 -2.63 12.27
C ILE A 105 18.46 -2.95 13.31
N PRO A 106 19.11 -1.95 13.93
CA PRO A 106 20.16 -2.14 14.95
C PRO A 106 19.66 -2.94 16.16
N GLU A 107 20.52 -3.79 16.72
CA GLU A 107 20.18 -4.61 17.89
C GLU A 107 20.16 -3.82 19.21
N GLU A 108 20.87 -2.68 19.29
CA GLU A 108 21.30 -2.11 20.55
C GLU A 108 20.38 -1.05 21.17
N GLU A 109 19.37 -0.54 20.44
CA GLU A 109 18.64 0.66 20.87
C GLU A 109 17.14 0.46 21.13
N TYR A 110 16.60 -0.75 20.92
CA TYR A 110 15.16 -0.95 20.91
C TYR A 110 14.69 -1.94 21.98
N GLY A 111 13.54 -1.64 22.60
CA GLY A 111 12.90 -2.49 23.60
C GLY A 111 12.35 -3.81 23.04
N LYS A 112 11.74 -4.62 23.90
CA LYS A 112 11.18 -5.92 23.50
C LYS A 112 10.04 -5.82 22.49
N GLU A 113 9.32 -4.70 22.48
CA GLU A 113 8.20 -4.48 21.57
C GLU A 113 8.67 -4.29 20.12
N GLU A 114 9.91 -3.83 19.93
CA GLU A 114 10.49 -3.63 18.61
C GLU A 114 11.20 -4.88 18.06
N GLU A 115 11.26 -5.96 18.84
CA GLU A 115 11.77 -7.25 18.35
C GLU A 115 11.01 -7.77 17.11
N ILE A 116 9.74 -7.38 16.96
CA ILE A 116 8.91 -7.71 15.80
C ILE A 116 9.57 -7.23 14.50
N PHE A 117 10.17 -6.04 14.51
CA PHE A 117 10.76 -5.44 13.31
C PHE A 117 12.13 -6.02 12.94
N ARG A 118 12.79 -6.72 13.84
CA ARG A 118 14.11 -7.36 13.62
C ARG A 118 14.01 -8.80 13.12
N ASP A 119 12.90 -9.45 13.38
CA ASP A 119 12.63 -10.81 12.93
C ASP A 119 11.89 -10.75 11.59
N PRO A 120 12.47 -11.26 10.48
CA PRO A 120 11.83 -11.18 9.16
C PRO A 120 10.45 -11.81 9.08
N ASP A 121 10.19 -12.90 9.83
CA ASP A 121 8.92 -13.60 9.78
C ASP A 121 7.86 -12.87 10.63
N LYS A 122 8.26 -12.33 11.79
CA LYS A 122 7.39 -11.46 12.60
C LYS A 122 7.06 -10.17 11.86
N LEU A 123 8.04 -9.56 11.20
CA LEU A 123 7.83 -8.35 10.39
C LEU A 123 6.87 -8.61 9.21
N GLU A 124 7.02 -9.74 8.53
CA GLU A 124 6.09 -10.12 7.45
C GLU A 124 4.66 -10.32 7.97
N ALA A 125 4.50 -10.95 9.14
CA ALA A 125 3.20 -11.08 9.78
C ALA A 125 2.62 -9.72 10.19
N TYR A 126 3.46 -8.80 10.70
CA TYR A 126 3.08 -7.43 11.01
C TYR A 126 2.59 -6.68 9.76
N ILE A 127 3.36 -6.69 8.68
CA ILE A 127 3.00 -6.07 7.40
C ILE A 127 1.63 -6.56 6.93
N LYS A 128 1.43 -7.87 6.91
CA LYS A 128 0.19 -8.48 6.43
C LYS A 128 -1.02 -8.12 7.30
N ASN A 129 -0.86 -8.13 8.61
CA ASN A 129 -1.97 -7.91 9.54
C ASN A 129 -2.19 -6.43 9.80
N GLN A 130 -1.13 -5.65 10.06
CA GLN A 130 -1.26 -4.25 10.43
C GLN A 130 -1.62 -3.39 9.22
N TYR A 131 -0.78 -3.40 8.19
CA TYR A 131 -1.06 -2.58 7.01
C TYR A 131 -2.20 -3.13 6.16
N GLY A 132 -2.33 -4.46 6.08
CA GLY A 132 -3.38 -5.10 5.30
C GLY A 132 -4.78 -4.92 5.88
N PHE A 133 -4.92 -4.65 7.18
CA PHE A 133 -6.21 -4.50 7.85
C PHE A 133 -6.48 -3.09 8.35
N TYR A 134 -5.49 -2.47 9.02
CA TYR A 134 -5.67 -1.14 9.62
C TYR A 134 -5.22 0.00 8.72
N GLU A 135 -4.38 -0.28 7.70
CA GLU A 135 -3.81 0.69 6.75
C GLU A 135 -2.93 1.78 7.40
N TYR A 136 -2.54 1.62 8.66
CA TYR A 136 -1.60 2.46 9.39
C TYR A 136 -0.75 1.61 10.33
N GLY A 137 0.31 2.18 10.86
CA GLY A 137 1.17 1.52 11.84
C GLY A 137 2.49 2.24 12.00
N THR A 138 3.52 1.49 12.31
CA THR A 138 4.90 1.99 12.37
C THR A 138 5.53 1.88 10.98
N TRP A 139 6.17 2.94 10.52
CA TRP A 139 6.78 3.07 9.19
C TRP A 139 8.29 3.14 9.28
N ALA A 140 8.96 2.68 8.24
CA ALA A 140 10.39 2.79 8.05
C ALA A 140 10.76 4.22 7.64
N VAL A 141 11.74 4.80 8.33
CA VAL A 141 12.35 6.09 7.98
C VAL A 141 13.71 5.83 7.35
N LEU A 142 13.85 6.19 6.08
CA LEU A 142 15.05 5.98 5.30
C LEU A 142 15.70 7.30 4.93
N LYS A 143 17.02 7.37 5.07
CA LYS A 143 17.83 8.51 4.60
C LYS A 143 18.26 8.26 3.16
N LYS A 144 18.02 9.23 2.29
CA LYS A 144 18.52 9.22 0.92
C LYS A 144 20.05 9.40 0.94
N ALA A 145 20.76 8.66 0.08
CA ALA A 145 22.17 8.88 -0.09
C ALA A 145 22.44 10.27 -0.70
N GLU A 146 23.47 10.92 -0.24
CA GLU A 146 23.91 12.21 -0.80
C GLU A 146 24.28 12.01 -2.27
N LYS A 147 23.86 12.96 -3.12
CA LYS A 147 24.08 12.91 -4.59
C LYS A 147 25.55 12.81 -5.02
N ASN A 148 26.50 12.98 -4.07
CA ASN A 148 27.94 13.00 -4.31
C ASN A 148 28.68 11.75 -3.82
N ALA A 149 28.02 10.70 -3.35
CA ALA A 149 28.67 9.46 -3.00
C ALA A 149 29.13 8.74 -4.28
N VAL A 150 30.42 8.85 -4.55
CA VAL A 150 31.13 8.20 -5.68
C VAL A 150 30.80 6.71 -5.66
N LYS A 151 30.26 6.22 -6.78
CA LYS A 151 30.02 4.81 -7.04
C LYS A 151 31.31 4.02 -6.92
N LYS A 152 31.50 3.31 -5.82
CA LYS A 152 32.41 2.16 -5.76
C LYS A 152 31.53 0.92 -5.61
N ASP A 153 31.74 0.04 -6.57
CA ASP A 153 31.17 -1.30 -6.71
C ASP A 153 29.83 -1.47 -7.41
N ASN A 154 29.91 -2.27 -8.48
CA ASN A 154 28.90 -2.64 -9.48
C ASN A 154 27.75 -3.52 -8.94
N ALA A 155 27.06 -3.10 -7.89
CA ALA A 155 25.77 -3.66 -7.53
C ALA A 155 24.74 -2.53 -7.57
N VAL A 156 23.92 -2.52 -8.60
CA VAL A 156 22.77 -1.63 -8.72
C VAL A 156 21.77 -1.98 -7.60
N LYS A 157 21.97 -1.42 -6.41
CA LYS A 157 20.90 -1.32 -5.41
C LYS A 157 19.91 -0.30 -5.94
N LYS A 158 18.69 -0.74 -6.16
CA LYS A 158 17.58 0.00 -6.79
C LYS A 158 17.15 1.23 -5.99
N ASP A 159 17.57 1.34 -4.73
CA ASP A 159 17.30 2.49 -3.86
C ASP A 159 18.56 2.84 -3.05
N ASN A 160 19.07 4.02 -3.32
CA ASN A 160 20.22 4.60 -2.60
C ASN A 160 19.76 5.16 -1.24
N THR A 161 19.07 4.34 -0.44
CA THR A 161 18.52 4.73 0.87
C THR A 161 19.04 3.81 1.97
N VAL A 162 19.17 4.36 3.17
CA VAL A 162 19.60 3.63 4.39
C VAL A 162 18.52 3.79 5.45
N LEU A 163 18.07 2.70 6.05
CA LEU A 163 17.15 2.72 7.18
C LEU A 163 17.86 3.39 8.38
N ILE A 164 17.25 4.44 8.91
CA ILE A 164 17.82 5.23 10.03
C ILE A 164 16.91 5.25 11.26
N GLY A 165 15.69 4.75 11.14
CA GLY A 165 14.74 4.74 12.25
C GLY A 165 13.35 4.30 11.84
N MET A 166 12.46 4.44 12.80
CA MET A 166 11.04 4.12 12.67
C MET A 166 10.20 5.30 13.15
N ALA A 167 9.04 5.50 12.54
CA ALA A 167 8.04 6.47 12.98
C ALA A 167 6.65 5.86 12.82
N GLY A 168 5.73 6.18 13.71
CA GLY A 168 4.39 5.63 13.60
C GLY A 168 3.44 6.13 14.67
N VAL A 169 2.20 5.71 14.55
CA VAL A 169 1.16 5.92 15.54
C VAL A 169 1.10 4.66 16.40
N GLY A 170 1.46 4.81 17.67
CA GLY A 170 1.27 3.78 18.69
C GLY A 170 -0.15 3.86 19.28
N ASN A 171 -0.68 2.72 19.68
CA ASN A 171 -1.88 2.64 20.52
C ASN A 171 -1.51 2.89 21.97
#